data_c860ef83a12e59fbcd7abc51d14e7719
#
_entry.id   c860ef83a12e59fbcd7abc51d14e7719
#
_cell.length_a   1.000
_cell.length_b   1.000
_cell.length_c   1.000
_cell.angle_alpha   90.00
_cell.angle_beta   90.00
_cell.angle_gamma   90.00
#
_symmetry.space_group_name_H-M   'P 1'
#
loop_
_entity.id
_entity.type
_entity.pdbx_description
1 polymer ?
#
loop_
_entity_poly.entity_id
_entity_poly.type
_entity_poly.pdbx_seq_one_letter_code
_entity_poly.pdbx_strand_id
1 'polypeptide(L)'
;MNRIIPLLLILSLIPRVYSEERKEKITVEWIQSDEANTIAAVHQYQWLDNNTAILFDVRQPKEERTFQKLDPQKPGELYSAVNKEKAIFSLQKNVGDGDSTKYLVWPIAFDSNGEQALYIYKKDIFILDMATSEFRRITETESAEKSPRFSPDGSKVAFVRENDLYVYDLIKNRETRLTRDGSENILNGTVSWVYWEEIFGRQDIGYWWSDDSKALFFLQTDESPVTKMHYVDFKPVEPRLITQRYPKAGTDNPIVKVGVLEVAHPRIKWVKLDSYEYICRVKWHPDNKRFALQTMNRAQTELDLFYIDRKTGKNLGRVLNETDEGWVNINDDLYFLESGDFLWQSERDGYAHLYRFREDGQLINQVTSGPWALRSSGGPFWLRRSVVNIDEKHSQIYFTALKKSSIERHLYRIGFDGSGLERITKEKGIHKVGFSPDGQYYLDSYSNSSTLPSLTLHKKDGTNLHVLAKPRPELLQGLNLQTPELFTIPTSDGFPMPAQILKPKDFDLGKSYPLIFHIYGGPSAPTVFDQWQGSSLFFDNMLLD
;
A
#
# COMPACT_ATOMS: atom_id res chain seq x y z
N MET A 1 59.85 -66.65 -0.46
CA MET A 1 59.01 -65.80 0.47
C MET A 1 58.99 -64.40 -0.09
N ASN A 2 58.00 -64.10 -0.96
CA ASN A 2 57.82 -62.79 -1.56
C ASN A 2 56.72 -62.03 -0.80
N ARG A 3 57.09 -60.87 -0.20
CA ARG A 3 56.13 -59.94 0.40
C ARG A 3 55.75 -58.96 -0.67
N ILE A 4 54.44 -58.94 -1.03
CA ILE A 4 53.77 -57.94 -1.88
C ILE A 4 53.33 -56.84 -0.96
N ILE A 5 53.79 -55.60 -1.22
CA ILE A 5 53.31 -54.37 -0.56
C ILE A 5 52.20 -53.77 -1.47
N PRO A 6 50.96 -53.52 -1.00
CA PRO A 6 49.99 -52.84 -1.81
C PRO A 6 50.22 -51.32 -1.79
N LEU A 7 50.35 -50.75 -2.98
CA LEU A 7 50.45 -49.36 -3.24
C LEU A 7 49.03 -48.69 -3.06
N LEU A 8 48.84 -47.97 -2.00
CA LEU A 8 47.61 -47.19 -1.81
C LEU A 8 47.67 -45.95 -2.71
N LEU A 9 46.83 -45.91 -3.77
CA LEU A 9 46.59 -44.71 -4.57
C LEU A 9 45.63 -43.78 -3.79
N ILE A 10 46.16 -42.71 -3.21
CA ILE A 10 45.35 -41.60 -2.66
C ILE A 10 44.92 -40.74 -3.85
N LEU A 11 43.68 -40.93 -4.32
CA LEU A 11 43.02 -39.98 -5.19
C LEU A 11 42.66 -38.73 -4.35
N SER A 12 43.45 -37.68 -4.47
CA SER A 12 43.08 -36.35 -3.98
C SER A 12 41.94 -35.82 -4.83
N LEU A 13 40.72 -35.88 -4.30
CA LEU A 13 39.58 -35.10 -4.77
C LEU A 13 39.86 -33.62 -4.49
N ILE A 14 40.45 -32.93 -5.44
CA ILE A 14 40.45 -31.46 -5.48
C ILE A 14 39.03 -31.08 -5.89
N PRO A 15 38.27 -30.36 -5.06
CA PRO A 15 37.02 -29.79 -5.53
C PRO A 15 37.38 -28.75 -6.61
N ARG A 16 37.05 -29.03 -7.86
CA ARG A 16 37.04 -28.05 -8.90
C ARG A 16 35.99 -27.01 -8.50
N VAL A 17 36.47 -25.93 -7.92
CA VAL A 17 35.71 -24.68 -7.86
C VAL A 17 35.60 -24.17 -9.30
N TYR A 18 34.53 -24.51 -9.97
CA TYR A 18 34.13 -23.84 -11.18
C TYR A 18 33.63 -22.44 -10.74
N SER A 19 34.52 -21.46 -10.70
CA SER A 19 34.13 -20.07 -10.89
C SER A 19 33.95 -19.88 -12.39
N GLU A 20 32.85 -20.31 -12.93
CA GLU A 20 32.38 -19.71 -14.18
C GLU A 20 32.08 -18.25 -13.86
N GLU A 21 32.87 -17.34 -14.45
CA GLU A 21 32.46 -15.96 -14.62
C GLU A 21 31.19 -16.02 -15.48
N ARG A 22 30.03 -16.08 -14.85
CA ARG A 22 28.75 -15.89 -15.50
C ARG A 22 28.68 -14.42 -15.94
N LYS A 23 29.11 -14.17 -17.17
CA LYS A 23 28.70 -12.98 -17.92
C LYS A 23 27.26 -13.21 -18.37
N GLU A 24 26.32 -13.14 -17.43
CA GLU A 24 24.91 -13.22 -17.80
C GLU A 24 24.50 -11.88 -18.38
N LYS A 25 24.15 -11.89 -19.66
CA LYS A 25 23.51 -10.76 -20.32
C LYS A 25 22.13 -10.59 -19.68
N ILE A 26 21.80 -9.36 -19.25
CA ILE A 26 20.46 -9.03 -18.80
C ILE A 26 19.51 -9.19 -19.96
N THR A 27 18.46 -10.00 -19.81
CA THR A 27 17.41 -10.19 -20.83
C THR A 27 16.04 -9.90 -20.23
N VAL A 28 15.04 -9.69 -21.10
CA VAL A 28 13.66 -9.47 -20.67
C VAL A 28 13.15 -10.68 -19.84
N GLU A 29 13.50 -11.90 -20.26
CA GLU A 29 13.11 -13.13 -19.56
C GLU A 29 13.71 -13.18 -18.16
N TRP A 30 15.00 -12.82 -18.01
CA TRP A 30 15.64 -12.76 -16.70
C TRP A 30 15.04 -11.67 -15.82
N ILE A 31 14.79 -10.45 -16.35
CA ILE A 31 14.13 -9.36 -15.58
C ILE A 31 12.77 -9.82 -15.02
N GLN A 32 12.07 -10.68 -15.74
CA GLN A 32 10.76 -11.22 -15.34
C GLN A 32 10.86 -12.46 -14.42
N SER A 33 12.05 -12.97 -14.18
CA SER A 33 12.27 -14.17 -13.38
C SER A 33 12.05 -13.93 -11.88
N ASP A 34 11.78 -15.00 -11.15
CA ASP A 34 11.73 -14.98 -9.68
C ASP A 34 13.10 -14.56 -9.08
N GLU A 35 14.21 -14.92 -9.73
CA GLU A 35 15.55 -14.52 -9.32
C GLU A 35 15.72 -13.01 -9.30
N ALA A 36 15.48 -12.33 -10.43
CA ALA A 36 15.57 -10.87 -10.54
C ALA A 36 14.64 -10.16 -9.54
N ASN A 37 13.40 -10.65 -9.40
CA ASN A 37 12.40 -10.07 -8.51
C ASN A 37 12.79 -10.18 -7.02
N THR A 38 13.58 -11.19 -6.64
CA THR A 38 13.98 -11.38 -5.24
C THR A 38 15.24 -10.59 -4.84
N ILE A 39 16.03 -10.10 -5.79
CA ILE A 39 17.27 -9.35 -5.52
C ILE A 39 17.00 -8.13 -4.63
N ALA A 40 16.00 -7.34 -4.98
CA ALA A 40 15.61 -6.11 -4.29
C ALA A 40 14.45 -6.32 -3.29
N ALA A 41 14.05 -7.56 -3.06
CA ALA A 41 12.95 -7.84 -2.15
C ALA A 41 13.36 -7.71 -0.68
N VAL A 42 12.41 -7.31 0.15
CA VAL A 42 12.48 -7.37 1.62
C VAL A 42 11.24 -8.10 2.12
N HIS A 43 11.17 -8.39 3.42
CA HIS A 43 9.97 -9.01 3.99
C HIS A 43 8.72 -8.15 3.73
N GLN A 44 7.61 -8.80 3.39
CA GLN A 44 6.30 -8.23 3.62
C GLN A 44 6.01 -8.30 5.12
N TYR A 45 5.31 -7.31 5.66
CA TYR A 45 4.98 -7.31 7.08
C TYR A 45 3.65 -6.59 7.36
N GLN A 46 3.05 -6.96 8.49
CA GLN A 46 1.92 -6.26 9.10
C GLN A 46 2.12 -6.18 10.60
N TRP A 47 2.03 -4.97 11.15
CA TRP A 47 1.95 -4.77 12.59
C TRP A 47 0.58 -5.21 13.11
N LEU A 48 0.54 -5.72 14.34
CA LEU A 48 -0.64 -6.21 15.03
C LEU A 48 -0.90 -5.38 16.29
N ASP A 49 -2.15 -5.30 16.75
CA ASP A 49 -2.55 -4.47 17.88
C ASP A 49 -1.80 -4.80 19.20
N ASN A 50 -1.27 -6.01 19.32
CA ASN A 50 -0.42 -6.43 20.43
C ASN A 50 1.06 -5.99 20.30
N ASN A 51 1.37 -5.08 19.38
CA ASN A 51 2.72 -4.56 19.08
C ASN A 51 3.74 -5.59 18.56
N THR A 52 3.29 -6.75 18.13
CA THR A 52 4.12 -7.69 17.37
C THR A 52 3.88 -7.50 15.87
N ALA A 53 4.71 -8.09 15.02
CA ALA A 53 4.47 -8.07 13.58
C ALA A 53 4.49 -9.48 12.99
N ILE A 54 3.64 -9.72 11.98
CA ILE A 54 3.79 -10.87 11.09
C ILE A 54 4.73 -10.48 9.96
N LEU A 55 5.69 -11.35 9.68
CA LEU A 55 6.66 -11.22 8.58
C LEU A 55 6.47 -12.36 7.58
N PHE A 56 6.76 -12.08 6.31
CA PHE A 56 6.78 -13.07 5.24
C PHE A 56 7.98 -12.80 4.34
N ASP A 57 8.98 -13.69 4.36
CA ASP A 57 10.22 -13.48 3.59
C ASP A 57 10.05 -13.93 2.14
N VAL A 58 9.72 -12.98 1.28
CA VAL A 58 9.54 -13.21 -0.17
C VAL A 58 10.86 -13.48 -0.91
N ARG A 59 12.04 -13.37 -0.25
CA ARG A 59 13.36 -13.70 -0.80
C ARG A 59 13.63 -15.20 -0.80
N GLN A 60 12.89 -15.94 0.01
CA GLN A 60 12.96 -17.41 0.04
C GLN A 60 12.27 -18.00 -1.20
N PRO A 61 12.66 -19.22 -1.63
CA PRO A 61 11.89 -19.99 -2.59
C PRO A 61 10.41 -20.08 -2.18
N LYS A 62 9.50 -20.11 -3.13
CA LYS A 62 8.04 -20.07 -2.86
C LYS A 62 7.60 -21.17 -1.89
N GLU A 63 8.17 -22.37 -2.04
CA GLU A 63 7.88 -23.55 -1.23
C GLU A 63 8.39 -23.45 0.21
N GLU A 64 9.37 -22.57 0.47
CA GLU A 64 9.95 -22.36 1.80
C GLU A 64 9.30 -21.21 2.57
N ARG A 65 8.53 -20.36 1.88
CA ARG A 65 7.89 -19.19 2.49
C ARG A 65 6.90 -19.59 3.55
N THR A 66 6.96 -18.92 4.69
CA THR A 66 6.03 -19.10 5.80
C THR A 66 5.86 -17.78 6.57
N PHE A 67 4.85 -17.73 7.43
CA PHE A 67 4.64 -16.59 8.32
C PHE A 67 5.49 -16.73 9.57
N GLN A 68 6.17 -15.65 9.94
CA GLN A 68 6.99 -15.54 11.13
C GLN A 68 6.48 -14.38 11.98
N LYS A 69 6.58 -14.53 13.30
CA LYS A 69 6.20 -13.47 14.26
C LYS A 69 7.46 -12.80 14.78
N LEU A 70 7.46 -11.47 14.75
CA LEU A 70 8.48 -10.60 15.32
C LEU A 70 7.95 -9.98 16.60
N ASP A 71 8.66 -10.18 17.70
CA ASP A 71 8.50 -9.40 18.94
C ASP A 71 9.60 -8.33 18.98
N PRO A 72 9.28 -7.03 18.93
CA PRO A 72 10.28 -5.96 18.97
C PRO A 72 11.13 -5.94 20.25
N GLN A 73 10.64 -6.54 21.34
CA GLN A 73 11.40 -6.66 22.59
C GLN A 73 12.47 -7.76 22.52
N LYS A 74 12.35 -8.68 21.55
CA LYS A 74 13.29 -9.77 21.27
C LYS A 74 13.67 -9.78 19.77
N PRO A 75 14.29 -8.72 19.27
CA PRO A 75 14.38 -8.45 17.83
C PRO A 75 15.18 -9.49 17.02
N GLY A 76 15.99 -10.32 17.67
CA GLY A 76 16.76 -11.40 17.02
C GLY A 76 16.04 -12.75 16.98
N GLU A 77 14.85 -12.88 17.57
CA GLU A 77 14.10 -14.13 17.67
C GLU A 77 12.85 -14.05 16.76
N LEU A 78 12.83 -14.88 15.71
CA LEU A 78 11.65 -15.04 14.86
C LEU A 78 11.01 -16.40 15.15
N TYR A 79 9.70 -16.40 15.36
CA TYR A 79 8.93 -17.60 15.65
C TYR A 79 8.03 -17.95 14.46
N SER A 80 7.90 -19.23 14.13
CA SER A 80 6.90 -19.64 13.14
C SER A 80 5.50 -19.31 13.65
N ALA A 81 4.73 -18.58 12.85
CA ALA A 81 3.36 -18.19 13.18
C ALA A 81 2.32 -19.22 12.69
N VAL A 82 2.74 -20.19 11.87
CA VAL A 82 1.86 -21.20 11.27
C VAL A 82 2.64 -22.47 10.93
N ASN A 83 2.01 -23.63 11.04
CA ASN A 83 2.51 -24.86 10.45
C ASN A 83 2.15 -24.86 8.95
N LYS A 84 3.13 -24.58 8.10
CA LYS A 84 2.97 -24.41 6.66
C LYS A 84 2.39 -25.63 5.98
N GLU A 85 2.93 -26.83 6.30
CA GLU A 85 2.52 -28.10 5.69
C GLU A 85 1.06 -28.40 6.02
N LYS A 86 0.66 -28.21 7.28
CA LYS A 86 -0.72 -28.40 7.73
C LYS A 86 -1.66 -27.40 7.05
N ALA A 87 -1.25 -26.13 6.94
CA ALA A 87 -2.05 -25.10 6.29
C ALA A 87 -2.29 -25.40 4.80
N ILE A 88 -1.23 -25.79 4.08
CA ILE A 88 -1.33 -26.16 2.66
C ILE A 88 -2.25 -27.38 2.48
N PHE A 89 -2.07 -28.41 3.28
CA PHE A 89 -2.94 -29.61 3.24
C PHE A 89 -4.41 -29.27 3.51
N SER A 90 -4.64 -28.43 4.52
CA SER A 90 -5.98 -27.96 4.86
C SER A 90 -6.61 -27.16 3.72
N LEU A 91 -5.85 -26.28 3.06
CA LEU A 91 -6.33 -25.50 1.90
C LEU A 91 -6.74 -26.45 0.76
N GLN A 92 -5.88 -27.39 0.39
CA GLN A 92 -6.13 -28.38 -0.67
C GLN A 92 -7.43 -29.15 -0.40
N LYS A 93 -7.61 -29.61 0.85
CA LYS A 93 -8.83 -30.34 1.28
C LYS A 93 -10.10 -29.48 1.14
N ASN A 94 -10.03 -28.18 1.50
CA ASN A 94 -11.18 -27.28 1.44
C ASN A 94 -11.51 -26.82 0.01
N VAL A 95 -10.55 -26.84 -0.89
CA VAL A 95 -10.76 -26.48 -2.31
C VAL A 95 -11.29 -27.64 -3.13
N GLY A 96 -11.00 -28.86 -2.73
CA GLY A 96 -11.45 -30.12 -3.37
C GLY A 96 -10.37 -30.80 -4.21
N ASP A 97 -10.72 -31.97 -4.74
CA ASP A 97 -9.82 -32.86 -5.47
C ASP A 97 -9.14 -32.16 -6.66
N GLY A 98 -7.83 -32.41 -6.81
CA GLY A 98 -7.03 -31.88 -7.91
C GLY A 98 -6.41 -30.50 -7.65
N ASP A 99 -6.57 -29.91 -6.46
CA ASP A 99 -5.81 -28.70 -6.12
C ASP A 99 -4.33 -29.01 -5.93
N SER A 100 -3.47 -28.26 -6.63
CA SER A 100 -2.02 -28.42 -6.63
C SER A 100 -1.28 -27.31 -5.90
N THR A 101 -1.95 -26.53 -5.05
CA THR A 101 -1.30 -25.48 -4.25
C THR A 101 -0.19 -26.07 -3.39
N LYS A 102 1.04 -25.55 -3.52
CA LYS A 102 2.24 -26.06 -2.86
C LYS A 102 2.88 -25.10 -1.88
N TYR A 103 2.38 -23.86 -1.81
CA TYR A 103 2.99 -22.80 -1.01
C TYR A 103 1.93 -21.82 -0.49
N LEU A 104 2.27 -21.14 0.59
CA LEU A 104 1.49 -20.04 1.12
C LEU A 104 1.83 -18.73 0.37
N VAL A 105 0.84 -17.85 0.27
CA VAL A 105 1.01 -16.49 -0.24
C VAL A 105 0.61 -15.49 0.85
N TRP A 106 1.03 -14.24 0.69
CA TRP A 106 0.59 -13.17 1.58
C TRP A 106 -0.93 -13.01 1.48
N PRO A 107 -1.65 -12.92 2.62
CA PRO A 107 -3.12 -12.80 2.63
C PRO A 107 -3.56 -11.39 2.18
N ILE A 108 -4.86 -11.24 1.96
CA ILE A 108 -5.48 -9.92 1.75
C ILE A 108 -5.35 -9.06 3.01
N ALA A 109 -5.57 -9.67 4.19
CA ALA A 109 -5.42 -9.04 5.49
C ALA A 109 -5.21 -10.09 6.58
N PHE A 110 -4.61 -9.70 7.69
CA PHE A 110 -4.79 -10.36 8.97
C PHE A 110 -5.84 -9.60 9.78
N ASP A 111 -6.49 -10.27 10.73
CA ASP A 111 -7.24 -9.58 11.76
C ASP A 111 -6.28 -8.78 12.67
N SER A 112 -6.83 -7.95 13.56
CA SER A 112 -6.03 -7.02 14.36
C SER A 112 -5.00 -7.69 15.27
N ASN A 113 -5.27 -8.92 15.71
CA ASN A 113 -4.40 -9.70 16.60
C ASN A 113 -3.47 -10.68 15.88
N GLY A 114 -3.67 -10.86 14.55
CA GLY A 114 -2.92 -11.84 13.74
C GLY A 114 -3.29 -13.30 14.08
N GLU A 115 -4.51 -13.52 14.54
CA GLU A 115 -5.05 -14.86 14.82
C GLU A 115 -5.66 -15.49 13.58
N GLN A 116 -6.13 -14.66 12.64
CA GLN A 116 -6.76 -15.08 11.40
C GLN A 116 -6.15 -14.35 10.20
N ALA A 117 -6.03 -15.06 9.06
CA ALA A 117 -5.64 -14.48 7.78
C ALA A 117 -6.71 -14.71 6.72
N LEU A 118 -7.01 -13.66 5.96
CA LEU A 118 -8.10 -13.57 4.99
C LEU A 118 -7.58 -13.77 3.57
N TYR A 119 -8.20 -14.67 2.83
CA TYR A 119 -7.85 -14.99 1.45
C TYR A 119 -9.06 -14.97 0.53
N ILE A 120 -8.82 -14.69 -0.75
CA ILE A 120 -9.67 -15.14 -1.86
C ILE A 120 -8.92 -16.23 -2.60
N TYR A 121 -9.54 -17.39 -2.77
CA TYR A 121 -9.03 -18.49 -3.56
C TYR A 121 -10.13 -19.06 -4.45
N LYS A 122 -9.88 -19.19 -5.75
CA LYS A 122 -10.87 -19.64 -6.75
C LYS A 122 -12.23 -18.93 -6.63
N LYS A 123 -12.22 -17.60 -6.41
CA LYS A 123 -13.37 -16.69 -6.25
C LYS A 123 -14.01 -16.65 -4.86
N ASP A 124 -13.78 -17.65 -3.99
CA ASP A 124 -14.37 -17.73 -2.66
C ASP A 124 -13.45 -17.20 -1.58
N ILE A 125 -14.03 -16.86 -0.44
CA ILE A 125 -13.34 -16.36 0.73
C ILE A 125 -12.95 -17.51 1.65
N PHE A 126 -11.69 -17.50 2.07
CA PHE A 126 -11.10 -18.45 3.01
C PHE A 126 -10.49 -17.72 4.19
N ILE A 127 -10.59 -18.32 5.37
CA ILE A 127 -9.91 -17.88 6.59
C ILE A 127 -8.91 -18.95 6.99
N LEU A 128 -7.65 -18.56 7.16
CA LEU A 128 -6.63 -19.36 7.83
C LEU A 128 -6.61 -19.00 9.32
N ASP A 129 -6.92 -19.97 10.17
CA ASP A 129 -6.66 -19.88 11.61
C ASP A 129 -5.16 -20.11 11.85
N MET A 130 -4.49 -19.10 12.37
CA MET A 130 -3.02 -19.12 12.53
C MET A 130 -2.57 -20.10 13.62
N ALA A 131 -3.36 -20.28 14.67
CA ALA A 131 -3.02 -21.17 15.79
C ALA A 131 -3.16 -22.63 15.41
N THR A 132 -4.27 -22.99 14.77
CA THR A 132 -4.51 -24.38 14.31
C THR A 132 -3.86 -24.69 12.99
N SER A 133 -3.48 -23.67 12.21
CA SER A 133 -2.98 -23.78 10.83
C SER A 133 -3.97 -24.48 9.90
N GLU A 134 -5.25 -24.17 10.05
CA GLU A 134 -6.31 -24.75 9.24
C GLU A 134 -7.07 -23.67 8.47
N PHE A 135 -7.30 -23.93 7.18
CA PHE A 135 -8.16 -23.12 6.36
C PHE A 135 -9.62 -23.53 6.54
N ARG A 136 -10.49 -22.55 6.57
CA ARG A 136 -11.96 -22.69 6.49
C ARG A 136 -12.46 -21.89 5.31
N ARG A 137 -13.17 -22.53 4.38
CA ARG A 137 -13.93 -21.87 3.32
C ARG A 137 -15.20 -21.30 3.91
N ILE A 138 -15.45 -20.00 3.76
CA ILE A 138 -16.63 -19.34 4.35
C ILE A 138 -17.67 -18.95 3.30
N THR A 139 -17.30 -18.91 2.02
CA THR A 139 -18.24 -18.79 0.90
C THR A 139 -18.05 -19.94 -0.08
N GLU A 140 -19.13 -20.35 -0.74
CA GLU A 140 -19.13 -21.37 -1.77
C GLU A 140 -20.19 -21.01 -2.79
N THR A 141 -19.82 -20.16 -3.77
CA THR A 141 -20.75 -19.64 -4.76
C THR A 141 -20.13 -19.67 -6.16
N GLU A 142 -20.97 -19.60 -7.20
CA GLU A 142 -20.47 -19.48 -8.57
C GLU A 142 -19.97 -18.06 -8.88
N SER A 143 -20.49 -17.05 -8.17
CA SER A 143 -20.11 -15.66 -8.32
C SER A 143 -18.86 -15.37 -7.49
N ALA A 144 -18.01 -14.48 -7.99
CA ALA A 144 -16.80 -14.08 -7.27
C ALA A 144 -17.12 -13.09 -6.14
N GLU A 145 -16.56 -13.33 -4.97
CA GLU A 145 -16.49 -12.34 -3.90
C GLU A 145 -15.38 -11.33 -4.17
N LYS A 146 -15.66 -10.07 -3.87
CA LYS A 146 -14.74 -8.94 -4.06
C LYS A 146 -14.49 -8.23 -2.75
N SER A 147 -13.29 -7.69 -2.62
CA SER A 147 -12.90 -6.70 -1.61
C SER A 147 -13.23 -7.12 -0.16
N PRO A 148 -12.97 -8.37 0.28
CA PRO A 148 -13.30 -8.80 1.63
C PRO A 148 -12.44 -8.07 2.67
N ARG A 149 -13.05 -7.74 3.83
CA ARG A 149 -12.38 -7.11 4.98
C ARG A 149 -12.93 -7.63 6.30
N PHE A 150 -12.05 -7.89 7.25
CA PHE A 150 -12.44 -8.13 8.64
C PHE A 150 -13.14 -6.91 9.25
N SER A 151 -14.09 -7.15 10.15
CA SER A 151 -14.47 -6.15 11.15
C SER A 151 -13.28 -5.90 12.12
N PRO A 152 -13.17 -4.71 12.75
CA PRO A 152 -12.08 -4.40 13.69
C PRO A 152 -11.91 -5.44 14.80
N ASP A 153 -13.00 -6.04 15.31
CA ASP A 153 -12.97 -7.09 16.33
C ASP A 153 -12.66 -8.50 15.80
N GLY A 154 -12.39 -8.65 14.48
CA GLY A 154 -12.09 -9.94 13.85
C GLY A 154 -13.27 -10.92 13.76
N SER A 155 -14.45 -10.57 14.28
CA SER A 155 -15.60 -11.50 14.38
C SER A 155 -16.40 -11.65 13.11
N LYS A 156 -16.21 -10.77 12.12
CA LYS A 156 -16.98 -10.74 10.87
C LYS A 156 -16.10 -10.44 9.67
N VAL A 157 -16.57 -10.82 8.49
CA VAL A 157 -15.99 -10.41 7.19
C VAL A 157 -17.09 -9.76 6.37
N ALA A 158 -16.88 -8.51 5.95
CA ALA A 158 -17.70 -7.86 4.93
C ALA A 158 -17.07 -8.09 3.55
N PHE A 159 -17.89 -8.20 2.52
CA PHE A 159 -17.46 -8.39 1.13
C PHE A 159 -18.58 -8.00 0.15
N VAL A 160 -18.24 -7.91 -1.12
CA VAL A 160 -19.20 -7.64 -2.19
C VAL A 160 -19.34 -8.87 -3.09
N ARG A 161 -20.57 -9.23 -3.42
CA ARG A 161 -20.92 -10.26 -4.40
C ARG A 161 -22.07 -9.76 -5.26
N GLU A 162 -21.94 -9.88 -6.59
CA GLU A 162 -22.97 -9.42 -7.56
C GLU A 162 -23.39 -7.95 -7.32
N ASN A 163 -22.40 -7.09 -7.00
CA ASN A 163 -22.56 -5.68 -6.71
C ASN A 163 -23.46 -5.35 -5.50
N ASP A 164 -23.66 -6.32 -4.60
CA ASP A 164 -24.27 -6.12 -3.29
C ASP A 164 -23.30 -6.39 -2.15
N LEU A 165 -23.49 -5.66 -1.05
CA LEU A 165 -22.70 -5.76 0.17
C LEU A 165 -23.25 -6.86 1.07
N TYR A 166 -22.36 -7.70 1.56
CA TYR A 166 -22.64 -8.82 2.47
C TYR A 166 -21.76 -8.75 3.71
N VAL A 167 -22.19 -9.42 4.76
CA VAL A 167 -21.38 -9.69 5.96
C VAL A 167 -21.55 -11.16 6.34
N TYR A 168 -20.41 -11.82 6.58
CA TYR A 168 -20.36 -13.15 7.18
C TYR A 168 -19.93 -13.04 8.65
N ASP A 169 -20.78 -13.53 9.57
CA ASP A 169 -20.49 -13.63 11.00
C ASP A 169 -19.72 -14.94 11.25
N LEU A 170 -18.45 -14.84 11.59
CA LEU A 170 -17.53 -15.99 11.74
C LEU A 170 -17.86 -16.84 12.97
N ILE A 171 -18.51 -16.25 14.00
CA ILE A 171 -18.90 -16.94 15.23
C ILE A 171 -20.21 -17.70 15.01
N LYS A 172 -21.20 -17.05 14.36
CA LYS A 172 -22.51 -17.64 14.13
C LYS A 172 -22.58 -18.49 12.85
N ASN A 173 -21.51 -18.50 12.05
CA ASN A 173 -21.47 -19.16 10.73
C ASN A 173 -22.65 -18.75 9.86
N ARG A 174 -22.91 -17.45 9.74
CA ARG A 174 -24.07 -16.93 9.03
C ARG A 174 -23.73 -15.75 8.15
N GLU A 175 -24.13 -15.84 6.90
CA GLU A 175 -24.10 -14.75 5.94
C GLU A 175 -25.37 -13.89 6.06
N THR A 176 -25.21 -12.58 5.84
CA THR A 176 -26.30 -11.61 5.76
C THR A 176 -26.06 -10.67 4.59
N ARG A 177 -27.01 -10.62 3.64
CA ARG A 177 -27.01 -9.64 2.54
C ARG A 177 -27.52 -8.31 3.07
N LEU A 178 -26.73 -7.24 2.93
CA LEU A 178 -27.01 -5.91 3.48
C LEU A 178 -27.70 -4.98 2.48
N THR A 179 -27.37 -5.09 1.18
CA THR A 179 -28.01 -4.35 0.09
C THR A 179 -28.69 -5.33 -0.88
N ARG A 180 -29.61 -4.84 -1.75
CA ARG A 180 -30.43 -5.73 -2.59
C ARG A 180 -30.76 -5.16 -3.97
N ASP A 181 -30.12 -4.08 -4.34
CA ASP A 181 -30.35 -3.34 -5.58
C ASP A 181 -29.12 -3.34 -6.50
N GLY A 182 -28.10 -4.13 -6.16
CA GLY A 182 -26.94 -4.38 -6.99
C GLY A 182 -27.33 -4.87 -8.38
N SER A 183 -26.72 -4.29 -9.43
CA SER A 183 -26.99 -4.62 -10.83
C SER A 183 -25.78 -4.29 -11.70
N GLU A 184 -25.88 -4.43 -13.01
CA GLU A 184 -24.83 -4.00 -13.95
C GLU A 184 -24.42 -2.53 -13.73
N ASN A 185 -25.35 -1.66 -13.33
CA ASN A 185 -25.12 -0.23 -13.21
C ASN A 185 -25.06 0.27 -11.76
N ILE A 186 -25.57 -0.49 -10.81
CA ILE A 186 -25.61 -0.11 -9.39
C ILE A 186 -24.62 -0.96 -8.62
N LEU A 187 -23.58 -0.30 -8.11
CA LEU A 187 -22.50 -0.93 -7.34
C LEU A 187 -22.66 -0.55 -5.87
N ASN A 188 -22.80 -1.52 -4.98
CA ASN A 188 -22.83 -1.29 -3.53
C ASN A 188 -21.55 -1.83 -2.90
N GLY A 189 -20.72 -0.92 -2.37
CA GLY A 189 -19.49 -1.30 -1.65
C GLY A 189 -18.27 -1.60 -2.53
N THR A 190 -18.41 -1.56 -3.85
CA THR A 190 -17.32 -1.39 -4.83
C THR A 190 -17.50 -0.06 -5.54
N VAL A 191 -16.55 0.31 -6.38
CA VAL A 191 -16.52 1.66 -6.99
C VAL A 191 -16.40 1.58 -8.52
N SER A 192 -16.78 2.67 -9.20
CA SER A 192 -16.61 2.82 -10.64
C SER A 192 -15.13 2.96 -11.01
N TRP A 193 -14.83 2.84 -12.32
CA TRP A 193 -13.47 2.95 -12.83
C TRP A 193 -12.80 4.27 -12.42
N VAL A 194 -13.50 5.43 -12.53
CA VAL A 194 -12.91 6.72 -12.17
C VAL A 194 -12.61 6.83 -10.67
N TYR A 195 -13.45 6.26 -9.82
CA TYR A 195 -13.20 6.22 -8.39
C TYR A 195 -12.06 5.26 -8.04
N TRP A 196 -12.01 4.09 -8.68
CA TRP A 196 -10.96 3.11 -8.49
C TRP A 196 -9.59 3.66 -8.92
N GLU A 197 -9.46 4.22 -10.13
CA GLU A 197 -8.18 4.70 -10.66
C GLU A 197 -7.76 6.01 -10.01
N GLU A 198 -8.65 7.03 -10.01
CA GLU A 198 -8.25 8.40 -9.72
C GLU A 198 -8.42 8.80 -8.26
N ILE A 199 -9.47 8.32 -7.58
CA ILE A 199 -9.82 8.77 -6.24
C ILE A 199 -9.28 7.84 -5.16
N PHE A 200 -9.41 6.51 -5.33
CA PHE A 200 -9.02 5.52 -4.32
C PHE A 200 -7.72 4.77 -4.63
N GLY A 201 -6.96 5.19 -5.64
CA GLY A 201 -5.62 4.67 -5.90
C GLY A 201 -5.60 3.17 -6.19
N ARG A 202 -6.44 2.73 -7.11
CA ARG A 202 -6.61 1.34 -7.55
C ARG A 202 -7.11 0.40 -6.47
N GLN A 203 -7.89 0.93 -5.52
CA GLN A 203 -8.58 0.12 -4.52
C GLN A 203 -10.07 0.05 -4.86
N ASP A 204 -10.57 -1.15 -5.16
CA ASP A 204 -12.00 -1.40 -5.45
C ASP A 204 -12.76 -1.65 -4.13
N ILE A 205 -12.68 -0.70 -3.20
CA ILE A 205 -13.34 -0.76 -1.90
C ILE A 205 -14.11 0.52 -1.65
N GLY A 206 -15.41 0.40 -1.58
CA GLY A 206 -16.35 1.48 -1.31
C GLY A 206 -17.13 1.26 -0.01
N TYR A 207 -16.55 0.61 1.01
CA TYR A 207 -17.20 0.45 2.31
C TYR A 207 -16.18 0.40 3.46
N TRP A 208 -16.61 0.78 4.68
CA TRP A 208 -15.75 0.87 5.84
C TRP A 208 -16.50 0.52 7.12
N TRP A 209 -15.89 -0.33 7.94
CA TRP A 209 -16.37 -0.68 9.26
C TRP A 209 -16.23 0.48 10.26
N SER A 210 -17.21 0.62 11.17
CA SER A 210 -17.02 1.39 12.39
C SER A 210 -16.06 0.68 13.33
N ASP A 211 -15.31 1.42 14.15
CA ASP A 211 -14.31 0.86 15.07
C ASP A 211 -14.96 -0.09 16.09
N ASP A 212 -16.26 0.11 16.41
CA ASP A 212 -17.04 -0.78 17.29
C ASP A 212 -17.59 -2.05 16.57
N SER A 213 -17.24 -2.28 15.31
CA SER A 213 -17.65 -3.44 14.49
C SER A 213 -19.16 -3.63 14.33
N LYS A 214 -19.97 -2.58 14.57
CA LYS A 214 -21.44 -2.68 14.56
C LYS A 214 -22.08 -2.05 13.34
N ALA A 215 -21.38 -1.14 12.65
CA ALA A 215 -21.92 -0.43 11.50
C ALA A 215 -20.95 -0.43 10.32
N LEU A 216 -21.52 -0.19 9.15
CA LEU A 216 -20.81 0.11 7.92
C LEU A 216 -21.36 1.41 7.34
N PHE A 217 -20.51 2.27 6.83
CA PHE A 217 -20.88 3.16 5.75
C PHE A 217 -20.35 2.59 4.43
N PHE A 218 -21.06 2.87 3.35
CA PHE A 218 -20.68 2.39 2.02
C PHE A 218 -21.06 3.40 0.94
N LEU A 219 -20.38 3.32 -0.18
CA LEU A 219 -20.73 4.03 -1.39
C LEU A 219 -21.67 3.15 -2.23
N GLN A 220 -22.77 3.75 -2.68
CA GLN A 220 -23.53 3.26 -3.80
C GLN A 220 -23.17 4.10 -5.02
N THR A 221 -22.70 3.43 -6.06
CA THR A 221 -22.32 4.07 -7.31
C THR A 221 -23.32 3.69 -8.40
N ASP A 222 -23.99 4.67 -9.00
CA ASP A 222 -24.85 4.49 -10.18
C ASP A 222 -24.06 4.91 -11.42
N GLU A 223 -23.67 3.94 -12.24
CA GLU A 223 -22.93 4.14 -13.49
C GLU A 223 -23.86 4.38 -14.71
N SER A 224 -25.19 4.38 -14.55
CA SER A 224 -26.11 4.49 -15.68
C SER A 224 -25.88 5.73 -16.55
N PRO A 225 -25.49 6.94 -16.03
CA PRO A 225 -25.22 8.10 -16.87
C PRO A 225 -23.86 8.03 -17.58
N VAL A 226 -22.94 7.14 -17.15
CA VAL A 226 -21.58 7.09 -17.69
C VAL A 226 -21.56 6.48 -19.09
N THR A 227 -20.85 7.13 -20.02
CA THR A 227 -20.69 6.68 -21.41
C THR A 227 -20.06 5.27 -21.47
N LYS A 228 -20.64 4.40 -22.31
CA LYS A 228 -20.06 3.09 -22.62
C LYS A 228 -18.99 3.24 -23.70
N MET A 229 -17.78 2.78 -23.39
CA MET A 229 -16.66 2.67 -24.31
C MET A 229 -16.48 1.21 -24.73
N HIS A 230 -16.05 1.01 -25.97
CA HIS A 230 -15.90 -0.32 -26.55
C HIS A 230 -14.44 -0.53 -26.98
N TYR A 231 -13.91 -1.69 -26.58
CA TYR A 231 -12.55 -2.13 -26.95
C TYR A 231 -12.62 -3.52 -27.56
N VAL A 232 -11.74 -3.81 -28.50
CA VAL A 232 -11.63 -5.14 -29.08
C VAL A 232 -10.50 -5.89 -28.40
N ASP A 233 -10.80 -7.03 -27.81
CA ASP A 233 -9.80 -7.97 -27.30
C ASP A 233 -9.38 -8.89 -28.47
N PHE A 234 -8.16 -8.71 -28.97
CA PHE A 234 -7.59 -9.48 -30.06
C PHE A 234 -6.81 -10.73 -29.60
N LYS A 235 -6.70 -11.01 -28.30
CA LYS A 235 -5.95 -12.17 -27.79
C LYS A 235 -6.58 -13.51 -28.15
N PRO A 236 -7.93 -13.67 -28.05
CA PRO A 236 -8.59 -14.91 -28.52
C PRO A 236 -8.51 -15.03 -30.04
N VAL A 237 -8.59 -16.27 -30.56
CA VAL A 237 -8.67 -16.54 -32.00
C VAL A 237 -9.84 -15.78 -32.64
N GLU A 238 -10.99 -15.78 -31.97
CA GLU A 238 -12.13 -14.93 -32.30
C GLU A 238 -12.13 -13.69 -31.43
N PRO A 239 -11.89 -12.48 -32.01
CA PRO A 239 -11.90 -11.25 -31.24
C PRO A 239 -13.25 -11.01 -30.55
N ARG A 240 -13.21 -10.48 -29.34
CA ARG A 240 -14.41 -10.15 -28.56
C ARG A 240 -14.49 -8.67 -28.23
N LEU A 241 -15.71 -8.13 -28.19
CA LEU A 241 -15.97 -6.77 -27.78
C LEU A 241 -16.01 -6.70 -26.24
N ILE A 242 -15.15 -5.87 -25.65
CA ILE A 242 -15.23 -5.49 -24.24
C ILE A 242 -15.92 -4.14 -24.15
N THR A 243 -16.94 -4.05 -23.32
CA THR A 243 -17.64 -2.79 -23.04
C THR A 243 -17.35 -2.37 -21.61
N GLN A 244 -16.90 -1.14 -21.44
CA GLN A 244 -16.59 -0.55 -20.14
C GLN A 244 -17.23 0.84 -20.05
N ARG A 245 -17.81 1.16 -18.88
CA ARG A 245 -18.22 2.53 -18.59
C ARG A 245 -17.00 3.35 -18.25
N TYR A 246 -16.81 4.45 -18.98
CA TYR A 246 -15.63 5.30 -18.89
C TYR A 246 -16.01 6.75 -19.13
N PRO A 247 -15.94 7.63 -18.11
CA PRO A 247 -16.27 9.04 -18.26
C PRO A 247 -15.12 9.77 -18.96
N LYS A 248 -15.32 10.12 -20.22
CA LYS A 248 -14.40 11.02 -20.92
C LYS A 248 -14.53 12.45 -20.41
N ALA A 249 -13.50 13.26 -20.63
CA ALA A 249 -13.56 14.69 -20.33
C ALA A 249 -14.80 15.33 -20.97
N GLY A 250 -15.57 16.06 -20.17
CA GLY A 250 -16.83 16.71 -20.57
C GLY A 250 -18.08 15.83 -20.58
N THR A 251 -17.97 14.52 -20.31
CA THR A 251 -19.14 13.63 -20.18
C THR A 251 -19.55 13.46 -18.70
N ASP A 252 -20.68 12.79 -18.47
CA ASP A 252 -21.20 12.58 -17.13
C ASP A 252 -20.36 11.58 -16.33
N ASN A 253 -20.15 11.89 -15.05
CA ASN A 253 -19.60 11.01 -14.06
C ASN A 253 -20.68 10.06 -13.48
N PRO A 254 -20.29 8.98 -12.77
CA PRO A 254 -21.24 8.20 -12.00
C PRO A 254 -21.85 9.03 -10.86
N ILE A 255 -23.10 8.70 -10.51
CA ILE A 255 -23.75 9.28 -9.34
C ILE A 255 -23.39 8.47 -8.13
N VAL A 256 -22.72 9.06 -7.14
CA VAL A 256 -22.27 8.34 -5.93
C VAL A 256 -22.97 8.87 -4.70
N LYS A 257 -23.49 7.97 -3.87
CA LYS A 257 -24.19 8.29 -2.61
C LYS A 257 -23.53 7.56 -1.45
N VAL A 258 -23.63 8.11 -0.26
CA VAL A 258 -23.19 7.44 0.98
C VAL A 258 -24.40 6.87 1.71
N GLY A 259 -24.36 5.56 1.96
CA GLY A 259 -25.30 4.89 2.85
C GLY A 259 -24.59 4.52 4.17
N VAL A 260 -25.31 4.57 5.28
CA VAL A 260 -24.86 4.05 6.58
C VAL A 260 -25.90 3.07 7.12
N LEU A 261 -25.46 1.95 7.69
CA LEU A 261 -26.33 0.93 8.25
C LEU A 261 -25.70 0.25 9.47
N GLU A 262 -26.58 -0.23 10.37
CA GLU A 262 -26.19 -1.12 11.46
C GLU A 262 -26.25 -2.58 10.97
N VAL A 263 -25.20 -3.35 11.17
CA VAL A 263 -25.11 -4.75 10.65
C VAL A 263 -26.17 -5.66 11.24
N ALA A 264 -26.52 -5.49 12.52
CA ALA A 264 -27.53 -6.29 13.16
C ALA A 264 -28.96 -6.04 12.61
N HIS A 265 -29.21 -4.83 12.11
CA HIS A 265 -30.49 -4.38 11.59
C HIS A 265 -30.25 -3.55 10.33
N PRO A 266 -29.96 -4.16 9.18
CA PRO A 266 -29.45 -3.48 7.99
C PRO A 266 -30.51 -2.63 7.30
N ARG A 267 -30.86 -1.50 7.92
CA ARG A 267 -31.70 -0.47 7.33
C ARG A 267 -30.81 0.70 6.92
N ILE A 268 -30.70 0.93 5.63
CA ILE A 268 -29.85 1.99 5.06
C ILE A 268 -30.42 3.36 5.40
N LYS A 269 -29.55 4.23 5.89
CA LYS A 269 -29.77 5.68 6.03
C LYS A 269 -28.91 6.37 4.99
N TRP A 270 -29.54 7.02 4.05
CA TRP A 270 -28.84 7.77 3.01
C TRP A 270 -28.42 9.14 3.54
N VAL A 271 -27.16 9.50 3.33
CA VAL A 271 -26.65 10.83 3.61
C VAL A 271 -27.23 11.81 2.61
N LYS A 272 -27.68 12.97 3.10
CA LYS A 272 -28.19 14.06 2.28
C LYS A 272 -27.18 15.21 2.30
N LEU A 273 -26.64 15.53 1.15
CA LEU A 273 -25.77 16.68 0.89
C LEU A 273 -26.40 17.53 -0.22
N ASP A 274 -26.18 18.84 -0.17
CA ASP A 274 -26.85 19.76 -1.10
C ASP A 274 -26.29 19.64 -2.53
N SER A 275 -24.96 19.72 -2.71
CA SER A 275 -24.32 19.54 -4.00
C SER A 275 -22.87 19.09 -3.85
N TYR A 276 -22.47 18.15 -4.68
CA TYR A 276 -21.09 17.67 -4.83
C TYR A 276 -20.97 16.91 -6.14
N GLU A 277 -19.77 16.78 -6.67
CA GLU A 277 -19.48 15.90 -7.79
C GLU A 277 -18.80 14.61 -7.32
N TYR A 278 -17.85 14.75 -6.40
CA TYR A 278 -17.06 13.62 -5.92
C TYR A 278 -17.18 13.45 -4.42
N ILE A 279 -17.22 12.19 -3.97
CA ILE A 279 -16.99 11.79 -2.58
C ILE A 279 -15.55 11.28 -2.50
N CYS A 280 -14.67 12.09 -1.92
CA CYS A 280 -13.24 11.83 -1.97
C CYS A 280 -12.77 10.87 -0.89
N ARG A 281 -13.24 11.05 0.35
CA ARG A 281 -12.87 10.23 1.50
C ARG A 281 -14.01 10.16 2.49
N VAL A 282 -14.06 9.03 3.20
CA VAL A 282 -14.96 8.83 4.33
C VAL A 282 -14.16 8.23 5.48
N LYS A 283 -14.29 8.77 6.68
CA LYS A 283 -13.56 8.30 7.87
C LYS A 283 -14.45 8.30 9.10
N TRP A 284 -14.47 7.19 9.83
CA TRP A 284 -15.15 7.15 11.13
C TRP A 284 -14.52 8.13 12.11
N HIS A 285 -15.37 8.80 12.88
CA HIS A 285 -14.92 9.56 14.03
C HIS A 285 -14.75 8.61 15.23
N PRO A 286 -13.73 8.78 16.09
CA PRO A 286 -13.46 7.86 17.21
C PRO A 286 -14.62 7.68 18.19
N ASP A 287 -15.57 8.62 18.26
CA ASP A 287 -16.76 8.51 19.10
C ASP A 287 -17.76 7.44 18.60
N ASN A 288 -17.57 6.88 17.42
CA ASN A 288 -18.48 5.93 16.75
C ASN A 288 -19.94 6.42 16.60
N LYS A 289 -20.20 7.74 16.78
CA LYS A 289 -21.53 8.35 16.63
C LYS A 289 -21.68 9.10 15.32
N ARG A 290 -20.58 9.47 14.69
CA ARG A 290 -20.51 10.23 13.43
C ARG A 290 -19.32 9.77 12.59
N PHE A 291 -19.29 10.22 11.36
CA PHE A 291 -18.16 10.07 10.46
C PHE A 291 -17.90 11.36 9.69
N ALA A 292 -16.66 11.53 9.28
CA ALA A 292 -16.21 12.63 8.44
C ALA A 292 -16.35 12.24 6.96
N LEU A 293 -16.85 13.14 6.15
CA LEU A 293 -17.07 12.96 4.72
C LEU A 293 -16.40 14.11 3.97
N GLN A 294 -15.49 13.80 3.06
CA GLN A 294 -14.87 14.77 2.16
C GLN A 294 -15.57 14.73 0.80
N THR A 295 -16.01 15.88 0.34
CA THR A 295 -16.61 16.05 -0.99
C THR A 295 -15.86 17.09 -1.80
N MET A 296 -15.99 17.04 -3.12
CA MET A 296 -15.30 17.95 -4.03
C MET A 296 -16.22 18.34 -5.17
N ASN A 297 -16.09 19.58 -5.67
CA ASN A 297 -16.77 20.04 -6.87
C ASN A 297 -16.11 19.44 -8.13
N ARG A 298 -16.78 19.53 -9.29
CA ARG A 298 -16.28 18.96 -10.56
C ARG A 298 -14.98 19.63 -11.04
N ALA A 299 -14.82 20.92 -10.82
CA ALA A 299 -13.61 21.65 -11.17
C ALA A 299 -12.40 21.29 -10.29
N GLN A 300 -12.64 20.58 -9.18
CA GLN A 300 -11.63 20.19 -8.18
C GLN A 300 -10.95 21.39 -7.51
N THR A 301 -11.63 22.54 -7.48
CA THR A 301 -11.15 23.79 -6.88
C THR A 301 -11.64 24.00 -5.46
N GLU A 302 -12.57 23.15 -5.00
CA GLU A 302 -13.21 23.25 -3.69
C GLU A 302 -13.42 21.87 -3.09
N LEU A 303 -12.89 21.64 -1.88
CA LEU A 303 -13.05 20.43 -1.08
C LEU A 303 -13.66 20.79 0.26
N ASP A 304 -14.76 20.14 0.60
CA ASP A 304 -15.47 20.31 1.87
C ASP A 304 -15.34 19.08 2.77
N LEU A 305 -15.20 19.31 4.07
CA LEU A 305 -15.27 18.30 5.11
C LEU A 305 -16.55 18.49 5.92
N PHE A 306 -17.38 17.46 6.01
CA PHE A 306 -18.62 17.42 6.78
C PHE A 306 -18.57 16.37 7.89
N TYR A 307 -19.28 16.61 9.00
CA TYR A 307 -19.64 15.54 9.92
C TYR A 307 -21.06 15.03 9.63
N ILE A 308 -21.20 13.71 9.65
CA ILE A 308 -22.47 13.02 9.38
C ILE A 308 -22.86 12.17 10.59
N ASP A 309 -24.10 12.26 11.03
CA ASP A 309 -24.64 11.46 12.13
C ASP A 309 -24.88 10.00 11.70
N ARG A 310 -24.30 9.05 12.43
CA ARG A 310 -24.37 7.62 12.13
C ARG A 310 -25.79 7.08 12.12
N LYS A 311 -26.63 7.50 13.08
CA LYS A 311 -27.97 6.93 13.27
C LYS A 311 -28.99 7.41 12.24
N THR A 312 -28.85 8.63 11.78
CA THR A 312 -29.83 9.28 10.92
C THR A 312 -29.35 9.54 9.51
N GLY A 313 -28.04 9.52 9.26
CA GLY A 313 -27.43 10.00 8.00
C GLY A 313 -27.51 11.52 7.83
N LYS A 314 -27.86 12.27 8.88
CA LYS A 314 -28.00 13.73 8.81
C LYS A 314 -26.63 14.39 8.70
N ASN A 315 -26.51 15.36 7.78
CA ASN A 315 -25.39 16.29 7.75
C ASN A 315 -25.46 17.21 8.98
N LEU A 316 -24.39 17.18 9.80
CA LEU A 316 -24.25 17.97 11.03
C LEU A 316 -23.62 19.35 10.78
N GLY A 317 -23.15 19.61 9.57
CA GLY A 317 -22.54 20.85 9.15
C GLY A 317 -21.17 20.68 8.52
N ARG A 318 -20.75 21.69 7.76
CA ARG A 318 -19.41 21.78 7.19
C ARG A 318 -18.42 22.18 8.27
N VAL A 319 -17.35 21.40 8.40
CA VAL A 319 -16.28 21.57 9.39
C VAL A 319 -15.12 22.34 8.79
N LEU A 320 -14.76 22.05 7.54
CA LEU A 320 -13.61 22.65 6.88
C LEU A 320 -13.91 22.80 5.38
N ASN A 321 -13.36 23.86 4.80
CA ASN A 321 -13.36 24.12 3.36
C ASN A 321 -11.93 24.41 2.91
N GLU A 322 -11.48 23.74 1.87
CA GLU A 322 -10.23 24.01 1.16
C GLU A 322 -10.56 24.51 -0.24
N THR A 323 -9.89 25.56 -0.67
CA THR A 323 -10.05 26.13 -2.01
C THR A 323 -8.69 26.43 -2.64
N ASP A 324 -8.59 26.27 -3.95
CA ASP A 324 -7.42 26.64 -4.74
C ASP A 324 -7.87 27.08 -6.14
N GLU A 325 -7.21 28.07 -6.74
CA GLU A 325 -7.53 28.55 -8.09
C GLU A 325 -7.20 27.52 -9.19
N GLY A 326 -6.18 26.67 -8.97
CA GLY A 326 -5.80 25.59 -9.85
C GLY A 326 -6.62 24.33 -9.56
N TRP A 327 -6.28 23.62 -8.48
CA TRP A 327 -7.04 22.50 -7.93
C TRP A 327 -6.60 22.17 -6.51
N VAL A 328 -7.51 21.58 -5.73
CA VAL A 328 -7.24 21.03 -4.40
C VAL A 328 -6.86 19.57 -4.52
N ASN A 329 -5.70 19.18 -3.97
CA ASN A 329 -5.31 17.78 -3.88
C ASN A 329 -6.08 17.05 -2.77
N ILE A 330 -6.57 15.84 -3.09
CA ILE A 330 -7.08 14.91 -2.06
C ILE A 330 -5.91 14.46 -1.20
N ASN A 331 -6.11 14.40 0.12
CA ASN A 331 -5.14 13.86 1.07
C ASN A 331 -5.81 12.88 2.03
N ASP A 332 -4.99 12.01 2.65
CA ASP A 332 -5.44 10.99 3.61
C ASP A 332 -5.05 11.35 5.06
N ASP A 333 -4.43 12.51 5.27
CA ASP A 333 -3.95 12.97 6.57
C ASP A 333 -5.04 13.75 7.30
N LEU A 334 -6.10 13.05 7.68
CA LEU A 334 -7.08 13.48 8.67
C LEU A 334 -6.94 12.58 9.90
N TYR A 335 -6.53 13.12 11.04
CA TYR A 335 -6.36 12.39 12.29
C TYR A 335 -7.10 13.09 13.42
N PHE A 336 -8.06 12.41 14.02
CA PHE A 336 -8.74 12.85 15.23
C PHE A 336 -7.86 12.58 16.44
N LEU A 337 -7.76 13.55 17.34
CA LEU A 337 -7.01 13.48 18.58
C LEU A 337 -7.94 13.23 19.77
N GLU A 338 -7.40 12.70 20.87
CA GLU A 338 -8.18 12.47 22.10
C GLU A 338 -8.80 13.75 22.66
N SER A 339 -8.17 14.91 22.41
CA SER A 339 -8.70 16.23 22.79
C SER A 339 -9.98 16.64 22.06
N GLY A 340 -10.34 15.93 20.97
CA GLY A 340 -11.38 16.31 20.02
C GLY A 340 -10.86 17.16 18.84
N ASP A 341 -9.65 17.69 18.93
CA ASP A 341 -9.00 18.38 17.81
C ASP A 341 -8.68 17.40 16.68
N PHE A 342 -8.28 17.90 15.51
CA PHE A 342 -7.79 17.03 14.45
C PHE A 342 -6.60 17.64 13.71
N LEU A 343 -5.77 16.75 13.13
CA LEU A 343 -4.73 17.12 12.18
C LEU A 343 -5.27 16.98 10.76
N TRP A 344 -4.87 17.92 9.92
CA TRP A 344 -5.25 17.99 8.52
C TRP A 344 -4.08 18.43 7.67
N GLN A 345 -3.84 17.74 6.54
CA GLN A 345 -2.88 18.20 5.54
C GLN A 345 -3.54 19.20 4.59
N SER A 346 -2.86 20.31 4.32
CA SER A 346 -3.30 21.34 3.38
C SER A 346 -2.11 21.89 2.59
N GLU A 347 -2.37 22.32 1.36
CA GLU A 347 -1.38 23.00 0.50
C GLU A 347 -1.62 24.53 0.44
N ARG A 348 -2.40 25.10 1.36
CA ARG A 348 -2.81 26.51 1.41
C ARG A 348 -1.69 27.55 1.48
N ASP A 349 -0.46 27.14 1.80
CA ASP A 349 0.74 28.00 1.81
C ASP A 349 1.72 27.67 0.67
N GLY A 350 1.29 26.85 -0.33
CA GLY A 350 2.06 26.48 -1.51
C GLY A 350 2.79 25.14 -1.40
N TYR A 351 2.81 24.52 -0.21
CA TYR A 351 3.37 23.19 0.04
C TYR A 351 2.43 22.34 0.89
N ALA A 352 2.53 21.02 0.76
CA ALA A 352 1.76 20.11 1.62
C ALA A 352 2.32 20.15 3.05
N HIS A 353 1.54 20.72 3.98
CA HIS A 353 1.88 20.87 5.39
C HIS A 353 0.76 20.41 6.30
N LEU A 354 1.10 20.08 7.57
CA LEU A 354 0.13 19.74 8.62
C LEU A 354 -0.34 21.00 9.34
N TYR A 355 -1.65 21.00 9.61
CA TYR A 355 -2.34 21.99 10.39
C TYR A 355 -3.15 21.29 11.49
N ARG A 356 -3.28 21.94 12.65
CA ARG A 356 -4.13 21.49 13.75
C ARG A 356 -5.36 22.36 13.84
N PHE A 357 -6.52 21.71 13.90
CA PHE A 357 -7.84 22.36 14.00
C PHE A 357 -8.58 21.87 15.22
N ARG A 358 -9.45 22.71 15.75
CA ARG A 358 -10.48 22.30 16.70
C ARG A 358 -11.53 21.44 16.00
N GLU A 359 -12.31 20.72 16.80
CA GLU A 359 -13.39 19.87 16.31
C GLU A 359 -14.40 20.62 15.41
N ASP A 360 -14.64 21.91 15.68
CA ASP A 360 -15.53 22.76 14.91
C ASP A 360 -14.91 23.36 13.63
N GLY A 361 -13.66 23.01 13.32
CA GLY A 361 -12.92 23.47 12.15
C GLY A 361 -12.16 24.80 12.36
N GLN A 362 -12.13 25.35 13.57
CA GLN A 362 -11.31 26.52 13.85
C GLN A 362 -9.81 26.15 13.84
N LEU A 363 -9.01 26.86 13.05
CA LEU A 363 -7.56 26.67 13.02
C LEU A 363 -6.92 27.02 14.38
N ILE A 364 -6.13 26.07 14.91
CA ILE A 364 -5.32 26.29 16.11
C ILE A 364 -3.96 26.81 15.71
N ASN A 365 -3.21 26.03 14.89
CA ASN A 365 -1.90 26.42 14.39
C ASN A 365 -1.50 25.61 13.14
N GLN A 366 -0.54 26.13 12.39
CA GLN A 366 0.23 25.37 11.43
C GLN A 366 1.31 24.58 12.18
N VAL A 367 1.39 23.26 11.94
CA VAL A 367 2.34 22.37 12.63
C VAL A 367 3.66 22.29 11.88
N THR A 368 3.61 22.15 10.54
CA THR A 368 4.82 22.13 9.70
C THR A 368 4.80 23.28 8.71
N SER A 369 5.97 23.84 8.38
CA SER A 369 6.10 24.97 7.46
C SER A 369 7.45 24.98 6.74
N GLY A 370 7.53 25.74 5.64
CA GLY A 370 8.76 25.97 4.88
C GLY A 370 8.68 25.51 3.42
N PRO A 371 9.73 25.73 2.59
CA PRO A 371 9.73 25.41 1.17
C PRO A 371 10.01 23.90 0.92
N TRP A 372 9.14 23.05 1.43
CA TRP A 372 9.23 21.58 1.31
C TRP A 372 7.87 20.96 1.59
N ALA A 373 7.64 19.75 1.08
CA ALA A 373 6.35 19.08 1.22
C ALA A 373 6.43 17.83 2.10
N LEU A 374 5.35 17.57 2.82
CA LEU A 374 5.04 16.24 3.35
C LEU A 374 4.94 15.23 2.21
N ARG A 375 5.34 13.99 2.45
CA ARG A 375 5.25 12.93 1.46
C ARG A 375 4.94 11.58 2.11
N SER A 376 4.01 10.84 1.51
CA SER A 376 3.62 9.52 1.97
C SER A 376 4.82 8.58 2.16
N SER A 377 4.82 7.81 3.24
CA SER A 377 5.85 6.83 3.57
C SER A 377 5.89 5.63 2.61
N GLY A 378 4.84 5.40 1.85
CA GLY A 378 4.74 4.28 0.90
C GLY A 378 3.39 4.28 0.20
N GLY A 379 3.14 3.25 -0.59
CA GLY A 379 1.91 3.13 -1.38
C GLY A 379 1.90 4.02 -2.62
N PRO A 380 0.80 4.01 -3.37
CA PRO A 380 0.63 4.88 -4.51
C PRO A 380 0.77 6.35 -4.10
N PHE A 381 1.37 7.18 -4.96
CA PHE A 381 1.67 8.58 -4.64
C PHE A 381 0.43 9.46 -4.42
N TRP A 382 -0.74 9.01 -4.89
CA TRP A 382 -2.04 9.66 -4.69
C TRP A 382 -2.72 9.30 -3.36
N LEU A 383 -2.30 8.24 -2.67
CA LEU A 383 -2.65 8.02 -1.27
C LEU A 383 -1.66 8.78 -0.40
N ARG A 384 -2.05 10.00 -0.03
CA ARG A 384 -1.16 10.96 0.62
C ARG A 384 -1.31 10.89 2.14
N ARG A 385 -0.80 9.80 2.73
CA ARG A 385 -0.68 9.65 4.19
C ARG A 385 0.77 9.83 4.58
N SER A 386 1.13 11.00 5.07
CA SER A 386 2.48 11.36 5.49
C SER A 386 2.73 11.12 6.98
N VAL A 387 1.71 11.27 7.82
CA VAL A 387 1.80 11.00 9.25
C VAL A 387 1.81 9.48 9.47
N VAL A 388 2.83 9.01 10.18
CA VAL A 388 3.07 7.58 10.43
C VAL A 388 2.89 7.18 11.90
N ASN A 389 2.92 8.16 12.82
CA ASN A 389 2.60 7.95 14.23
C ASN A 389 2.26 9.27 14.93
N ILE A 390 1.36 9.24 15.90
CA ILE A 390 0.98 10.35 16.77
C ILE A 390 1.15 9.90 18.22
N ASP A 391 2.07 10.51 18.92
CA ASP A 391 2.32 10.29 20.36
C ASP A 391 1.64 11.42 21.13
N GLU A 392 0.34 11.27 21.41
CA GLU A 392 -0.45 12.30 22.08
C GLU A 392 0.05 12.57 23.51
N LYS A 393 0.53 11.53 24.19
CA LYS A 393 1.08 11.64 25.54
C LYS A 393 2.26 12.62 25.62
N HIS A 394 3.09 12.66 24.58
CA HIS A 394 4.23 13.57 24.51
C HIS A 394 4.00 14.73 23.56
N SER A 395 2.79 14.88 23.02
CA SER A 395 2.41 15.91 22.03
C SER A 395 3.35 15.94 20.82
N GLN A 396 3.67 14.77 20.26
CA GLN A 396 4.58 14.61 19.13
C GLN A 396 3.92 13.91 17.95
N ILE A 397 4.31 14.33 16.75
CA ILE A 397 3.88 13.76 15.47
C ILE A 397 5.12 13.25 14.74
N TYR A 398 5.04 12.01 14.24
CA TYR A 398 6.04 11.42 13.36
C TYR A 398 5.49 11.38 11.95
N PHE A 399 6.28 11.87 11.00
CA PHE A 399 5.82 11.99 9.60
C PHE A 399 6.98 11.84 8.63
N THR A 400 6.65 11.57 7.36
CA THR A 400 7.64 11.52 6.28
C THR A 400 7.53 12.75 5.37
N ALA A 401 8.69 13.25 4.94
CA ALA A 401 8.77 14.49 4.16
C ALA A 401 10.01 14.56 3.26
N LEU A 402 9.95 15.48 2.29
CA LEU A 402 11.02 15.82 1.34
C LEU A 402 11.88 17.01 1.81
N LYS A 403 11.87 17.34 3.12
CA LYS A 403 12.55 18.54 3.66
C LYS A 403 14.05 18.55 3.40
N LYS A 404 14.74 17.41 3.45
CA LYS A 404 16.20 17.34 3.23
C LYS A 404 16.55 17.52 1.76
N SER A 405 15.76 16.90 0.87
CA SER A 405 15.93 16.94 -0.58
C SER A 405 14.62 16.53 -1.24
N SER A 406 14.31 17.06 -2.43
CA SER A 406 13.13 16.68 -3.21
C SER A 406 13.18 15.24 -3.72
N ILE A 407 14.37 14.62 -3.75
CA ILE A 407 14.59 13.24 -4.20
C ILE A 407 14.83 12.25 -3.05
N GLU A 408 14.90 12.73 -1.81
CA GLU A 408 15.08 11.89 -0.61
C GLU A 408 13.80 11.96 0.26
N ARG A 409 13.45 10.86 0.91
CA ARG A 409 12.33 10.81 1.87
C ARG A 409 12.84 10.36 3.22
N HIS A 410 12.56 11.17 4.24
CA HIS A 410 13.02 10.94 5.60
C HIS A 410 11.89 10.96 6.61
N LEU A 411 12.07 10.21 7.71
CA LEU A 411 11.25 10.29 8.91
C LEU A 411 11.66 11.50 9.74
N TYR A 412 10.67 12.29 10.14
CA TYR A 412 10.81 13.45 11.03
C TYR A 412 9.88 13.30 12.23
N ARG A 413 10.20 14.04 13.28
CA ARG A 413 9.39 14.26 14.48
C ARG A 413 9.21 15.75 14.70
N ILE A 414 8.04 16.18 15.20
CA ILE A 414 7.71 17.58 15.53
C ILE A 414 6.69 17.61 16.68
N GLY A 415 6.68 18.68 17.47
CA GLY A 415 5.63 18.94 18.46
C GLY A 415 4.31 19.37 17.82
N PHE A 416 3.20 19.20 18.53
CA PHE A 416 1.87 19.67 18.08
C PHE A 416 1.81 21.18 17.85
N ASP A 417 2.65 21.93 18.56
CA ASP A 417 2.81 23.39 18.44
C ASP A 417 3.74 23.82 17.30
N GLY A 418 4.32 22.86 16.57
CA GLY A 418 5.30 23.11 15.50
C GLY A 418 6.73 23.25 15.98
N SER A 419 7.02 23.12 17.26
CA SER A 419 8.39 23.20 17.81
C SER A 419 9.14 21.87 17.71
N GLY A 420 10.47 21.91 17.84
CA GLY A 420 11.31 20.73 17.99
C GLY A 420 11.40 19.83 16.76
N LEU A 421 11.29 20.38 15.56
CA LEU A 421 11.43 19.61 14.31
C LEU A 421 12.80 18.92 14.24
N GLU A 422 12.80 17.59 14.17
CA GLU A 422 13.98 16.76 14.12
C GLU A 422 13.88 15.69 13.01
N ARG A 423 14.98 15.45 12.28
CA ARG A 423 15.10 14.35 11.33
C ARG A 423 15.62 13.10 12.06
N ILE A 424 14.85 12.02 12.02
CA ILE A 424 15.17 10.75 12.68
C ILE A 424 16.07 9.87 11.81
N THR A 425 15.70 9.61 10.55
CA THR A 425 16.52 8.84 9.61
C THR A 425 17.71 9.65 9.09
N LYS A 426 18.88 9.04 8.96
CA LYS A 426 20.14 9.78 8.69
C LYS A 426 20.70 9.52 7.28
N GLU A 427 20.59 8.29 6.78
CA GLU A 427 21.14 7.85 5.50
C GLU A 427 20.43 8.55 4.34
N LYS A 428 21.17 8.87 3.27
CA LYS A 428 20.59 9.43 2.04
C LYS A 428 19.78 8.39 1.31
N GLY A 429 18.61 8.77 0.81
CA GLY A 429 17.77 7.90 0.02
C GLY A 429 16.32 7.93 0.47
N ILE A 430 15.60 6.83 0.21
CA ILE A 430 14.19 6.69 0.51
C ILE A 430 14.00 5.76 1.71
N HIS A 431 13.34 6.30 2.73
CA HIS A 431 12.89 5.57 3.91
C HIS A 431 11.36 5.36 3.84
N LYS A 432 10.92 4.09 3.90
CA LYS A 432 9.51 3.70 3.99
C LYS A 432 9.28 3.11 5.37
N VAL A 433 8.64 3.87 6.23
CA VAL A 433 8.52 3.54 7.65
C VAL A 433 7.10 3.13 8.02
N GLY A 434 6.98 2.10 8.85
CA GLY A 434 5.72 1.67 9.45
C GLY A 434 5.90 1.45 10.95
N PHE A 435 5.14 2.21 11.77
CA PHE A 435 5.21 2.13 13.23
C PHE A 435 4.39 0.98 13.79
N SER A 436 4.83 0.45 14.95
CA SER A 436 4.02 -0.39 15.82
C SER A 436 2.82 0.42 16.36
N PRO A 437 1.69 -0.22 16.69
CA PRO A 437 0.50 0.49 17.18
C PRO A 437 0.73 1.35 18.42
N ASP A 438 1.64 0.92 19.33
CA ASP A 438 2.05 1.71 20.50
C ASP A 438 3.02 2.85 20.19
N GLY A 439 3.45 2.97 18.94
CA GLY A 439 4.37 4.00 18.46
C GLY A 439 5.79 3.92 19.05
N GLN A 440 6.19 2.81 19.69
CA GLN A 440 7.52 2.70 20.30
C GLN A 440 8.58 2.19 19.34
N TYR A 441 8.18 1.45 18.29
CA TYR A 441 9.06 0.82 17.30
C TYR A 441 8.60 1.17 15.89
N TYR A 442 9.51 1.07 14.93
CA TYR A 442 9.15 1.10 13.52
C TYR A 442 10.04 0.17 12.69
N LEU A 443 9.47 -0.32 11.61
CA LEU A 443 10.21 -0.98 10.55
C LEU A 443 10.51 0.04 9.45
N ASP A 444 11.76 0.10 9.02
CA ASP A 444 12.25 0.96 7.95
C ASP A 444 12.73 0.13 6.77
N SER A 445 12.05 0.26 5.63
CA SER A 445 12.52 -0.26 4.36
C SER A 445 13.29 0.85 3.65
N TYR A 446 14.60 0.72 3.62
CA TYR A 446 15.53 1.72 3.12
C TYR A 446 16.24 1.29 1.85
N SER A 447 16.41 2.20 0.90
CA SER A 447 17.32 2.07 -0.25
C SER A 447 17.76 3.44 -0.78
N ASN A 448 18.82 3.45 -1.58
CA ASN A 448 19.16 4.57 -2.45
C ASN A 448 19.52 4.05 -3.87
N SER A 449 19.88 4.93 -4.79
CA SER A 449 20.17 4.59 -6.20
C SER A 449 21.30 3.57 -6.38
N SER A 450 22.22 3.46 -5.39
CA SER A 450 23.36 2.53 -5.41
C SER A 450 23.30 1.43 -4.37
N THR A 451 22.30 1.45 -3.47
CA THR A 451 22.18 0.51 -2.35
C THR A 451 20.86 -0.25 -2.46
N LEU A 452 20.96 -1.57 -2.52
CA LEU A 452 19.83 -2.48 -2.50
C LEU A 452 18.96 -2.28 -1.25
N PRO A 453 17.65 -2.56 -1.34
CA PRO A 453 16.75 -2.46 -0.19
C PRO A 453 17.16 -3.31 1.01
N SER A 454 16.96 -2.75 2.18
CA SER A 454 17.07 -3.42 3.48
C SER A 454 15.79 -3.21 4.28
N LEU A 455 15.54 -4.06 5.28
CA LEU A 455 14.48 -3.88 6.27
C LEU A 455 15.08 -3.95 7.66
N THR A 456 14.88 -2.89 8.44
CA THR A 456 15.49 -2.74 9.77
C THR A 456 14.44 -2.36 10.80
N LEU A 457 14.50 -2.98 11.97
CA LEU A 457 13.71 -2.62 13.14
C LEU A 457 14.42 -1.55 13.96
N HIS A 458 13.71 -0.48 14.29
CA HIS A 458 14.20 0.64 15.09
C HIS A 458 13.30 0.95 16.28
N LYS A 459 13.86 1.59 17.32
CA LYS A 459 13.08 2.36 18.29
C LYS A 459 12.60 3.68 17.66
N LYS A 460 11.56 4.28 18.24
CA LYS A 460 10.99 5.56 17.76
C LYS A 460 11.98 6.72 17.68
N ASP A 461 13.09 6.65 18.44
CA ASP A 461 14.17 7.64 18.42
C ASP A 461 15.21 7.45 17.30
N GLY A 462 15.04 6.39 16.47
CA GLY A 462 15.95 6.04 15.39
C GLY A 462 17.05 5.04 15.78
N THR A 463 17.09 4.57 17.05
CA THR A 463 18.05 3.53 17.47
C THR A 463 17.79 2.24 16.71
N ASN A 464 18.79 1.75 15.96
CA ASN A 464 18.74 0.46 15.26
C ASN A 464 18.75 -0.68 16.27
N LEU A 465 17.77 -1.59 16.17
CA LEU A 465 17.67 -2.78 17.03
C LEU A 465 18.11 -4.05 16.31
N HIS A 466 17.66 -4.23 15.04
CA HIS A 466 17.93 -5.46 14.30
C HIS A 466 17.70 -5.28 12.80
N VAL A 467 18.59 -5.87 11.98
CA VAL A 467 18.43 -5.90 10.52
C VAL A 467 17.75 -7.20 10.10
N LEU A 468 16.48 -7.11 9.74
CA LEU A 468 15.66 -8.27 9.31
C LEU A 468 15.99 -8.73 7.89
N ALA A 469 16.21 -7.78 6.98
CA ALA A 469 16.62 -8.05 5.62
C ALA A 469 17.87 -7.24 5.26
N LYS A 470 19.01 -7.92 5.13
CA LYS A 470 20.25 -7.30 4.62
C LYS A 470 20.21 -7.19 3.11
N PRO A 471 20.81 -6.15 2.51
CA PRO A 471 21.10 -6.12 1.08
C PRO A 471 21.91 -7.35 0.65
N ARG A 472 21.70 -7.82 -0.58
CA ARG A 472 22.38 -9.00 -1.15
C ARG A 472 23.16 -8.62 -2.42
N PRO A 473 24.20 -7.76 -2.33
CA PRO A 473 24.95 -7.30 -3.49
C PRO A 473 25.68 -8.42 -4.24
N GLU A 474 25.93 -9.56 -3.58
CA GLU A 474 26.49 -10.76 -4.21
C GLU A 474 25.64 -11.31 -5.36
N LEU A 475 24.32 -11.07 -5.34
CA LEU A 475 23.40 -11.47 -6.41
C LEU A 475 23.53 -10.61 -7.68
N LEU A 476 24.21 -9.46 -7.58
CA LEU A 476 24.49 -8.57 -8.71
C LEU A 476 25.84 -8.87 -9.38
N GLN A 477 26.64 -9.78 -8.82
CA GLN A 477 27.94 -10.14 -9.38
C GLN A 477 27.79 -10.71 -10.79
N GLY A 478 28.57 -10.16 -11.72
CA GLY A 478 28.53 -10.57 -13.13
C GLY A 478 27.54 -9.81 -14.02
N LEU A 479 26.59 -9.02 -13.44
CA LEU A 479 25.61 -8.28 -14.24
C LEU A 479 26.14 -6.94 -14.80
N ASN A 480 27.37 -6.50 -14.44
CA ASN A 480 27.98 -5.23 -14.91
C ASN A 480 27.05 -4.01 -14.83
N LEU A 481 26.22 -3.93 -13.78
CA LEU A 481 25.23 -2.85 -13.64
C LEU A 481 25.90 -1.48 -13.52
N GLN A 482 25.40 -0.55 -14.30
CA GLN A 482 25.65 0.87 -14.13
C GLN A 482 24.62 1.46 -13.16
N THR A 483 25.04 2.41 -12.33
CA THR A 483 24.15 3.13 -11.42
C THR A 483 23.81 4.51 -11.99
N PRO A 484 22.59 5.02 -11.78
CA PRO A 484 22.20 6.35 -12.26
C PRO A 484 23.05 7.46 -11.60
N GLU A 485 23.47 8.41 -12.40
CA GLU A 485 24.00 9.69 -11.93
C GLU A 485 22.81 10.65 -11.70
N LEU A 486 22.69 11.16 -10.47
CA LEU A 486 21.65 12.13 -10.09
C LEU A 486 22.21 13.56 -10.25
N PHE A 487 21.46 14.44 -10.89
CA PHE A 487 21.83 15.84 -11.12
C PHE A 487 20.59 16.73 -11.22
N THR A 488 20.77 18.02 -11.50
CA THR A 488 19.66 18.96 -11.69
C THR A 488 19.80 19.66 -13.04
N ILE A 489 18.65 19.90 -13.68
CA ILE A 489 18.55 20.69 -14.90
C ILE A 489 17.78 21.97 -14.53
N PRO A 490 18.37 23.18 -14.70
CA PRO A 490 17.64 24.40 -14.48
C PRO A 490 16.57 24.58 -15.56
N THR A 491 15.32 24.82 -15.14
CA THR A 491 14.22 25.19 -16.06
C THR A 491 14.34 26.66 -16.46
N SER A 492 13.55 27.10 -17.44
CA SER A 492 13.59 28.50 -17.93
C SER A 492 13.23 29.54 -16.86
N ASP A 493 12.47 29.16 -15.85
CA ASP A 493 12.12 29.97 -14.68
C ASP A 493 13.10 29.80 -13.50
N GLY A 494 14.18 29.02 -13.68
CA GLY A 494 15.26 28.82 -12.70
C GLY A 494 15.00 27.71 -11.68
N PHE A 495 13.93 26.93 -11.82
CA PHE A 495 13.69 25.79 -10.93
C PHE A 495 14.74 24.68 -11.16
N PRO A 496 15.41 24.16 -10.10
CA PRO A 496 16.40 23.08 -10.22
C PRO A 496 15.69 21.72 -10.34
N MET A 497 15.25 21.36 -11.55
CA MET A 497 14.53 20.13 -11.82
C MET A 497 15.44 18.91 -11.61
N PRO A 498 15.10 17.96 -10.71
CA PRO A 498 15.84 16.73 -10.56
C PRO A 498 15.81 15.87 -11.81
N ALA A 499 16.98 15.35 -12.16
CA ALA A 499 17.18 14.46 -13.31
C ALA A 499 18.13 13.32 -12.94
N GLN A 500 18.09 12.25 -13.72
CA GLN A 500 19.04 11.14 -13.63
C GLN A 500 19.46 10.73 -15.04
N ILE A 501 20.67 10.22 -15.17
CA ILE A 501 21.19 9.65 -16.41
C ILE A 501 21.88 8.33 -16.11
N LEU A 502 21.66 7.35 -16.96
CA LEU A 502 22.39 6.10 -16.98
C LEU A 502 23.26 6.07 -18.24
N LYS A 503 24.56 5.81 -18.09
CA LYS A 503 25.53 5.83 -19.20
C LYS A 503 26.13 4.44 -19.40
N PRO A 504 26.50 4.05 -20.64
CA PRO A 504 27.29 2.86 -20.88
C PRO A 504 28.58 2.86 -20.06
N LYS A 505 29.10 1.69 -19.69
CA LYS A 505 30.34 1.54 -18.91
C LYS A 505 31.53 2.27 -19.55
N ASP A 506 31.61 2.17 -20.90
CA ASP A 506 32.70 2.75 -21.70
C ASP A 506 32.25 4.06 -22.37
N PHE A 507 31.45 4.87 -21.66
CA PHE A 507 30.95 6.14 -22.16
C PHE A 507 32.09 7.10 -22.49
N ASP A 508 32.11 7.58 -23.73
CA ASP A 508 33.13 8.47 -24.29
C ASP A 508 32.47 9.77 -24.80
N LEU A 509 32.86 10.90 -24.23
CA LEU A 509 32.36 12.23 -24.61
C LEU A 509 32.65 12.58 -26.08
N GLY A 510 33.62 11.95 -26.74
CA GLY A 510 33.93 12.12 -28.14
C GLY A 510 33.02 11.35 -29.09
N LYS A 511 32.09 10.56 -28.58
CA LYS A 511 31.17 9.75 -29.39
C LYS A 511 29.74 10.22 -29.25
N SER A 512 28.94 9.92 -30.29
CA SER A 512 27.48 10.10 -30.25
C SER A 512 26.79 8.80 -29.90
N TYR A 513 25.79 8.88 -29.00
CA TYR A 513 24.99 7.75 -28.55
C TYR A 513 23.51 8.01 -28.82
N PRO A 514 22.71 6.99 -29.09
CA PRO A 514 21.25 7.10 -29.00
C PRO A 514 20.85 7.53 -27.57
N LEU A 515 19.88 8.43 -27.48
CA LEU A 515 19.37 8.89 -26.17
C LEU A 515 17.89 8.55 -26.03
N ILE A 516 17.54 7.86 -24.96
CA ILE A 516 16.15 7.57 -24.58
C ILE A 516 15.77 8.48 -23.44
N PHE A 517 14.73 9.30 -23.66
CA PHE A 517 14.13 10.11 -22.60
C PHE A 517 12.96 9.38 -21.98
N HIS A 518 12.99 9.25 -20.66
CA HIS A 518 11.90 8.73 -19.87
C HIS A 518 11.32 9.84 -19.00
N ILE A 519 10.15 10.35 -19.37
CA ILE A 519 9.43 11.41 -18.65
C ILE A 519 7.98 10.98 -18.42
N TYR A 520 7.40 11.44 -17.32
CA TYR A 520 5.97 11.27 -17.09
C TYR A 520 5.17 12.51 -17.53
N GLY A 521 5.61 13.70 -17.12
CA GLY A 521 4.99 14.96 -17.52
C GLY A 521 3.62 15.28 -16.91
N GLY A 522 3.13 14.44 -15.99
CA GLY A 522 1.87 14.65 -15.27
C GLY A 522 2.06 15.35 -13.93
N PRO A 523 0.99 15.97 -13.38
CA PRO A 523 1.05 16.67 -12.10
C PRO A 523 1.29 15.70 -10.93
N SER A 524 1.96 16.18 -9.89
CA SER A 524 2.16 15.48 -8.61
C SER A 524 2.84 14.10 -8.69
N ALA A 525 3.47 13.76 -9.82
CA ALA A 525 4.06 12.46 -10.09
C ALA A 525 5.57 12.56 -10.41
N PRO A 526 6.42 13.01 -9.47
CA PRO A 526 7.86 13.01 -9.68
C PRO A 526 8.37 11.57 -9.90
N THR A 527 9.28 11.39 -10.86
CA THR A 527 9.83 10.08 -11.23
C THR A 527 11.29 9.90 -10.79
N VAL A 528 11.98 11.00 -10.46
CA VAL A 528 13.38 10.96 -10.03
C VAL A 528 13.47 10.95 -8.52
N PHE A 529 14.00 9.85 -7.97
CA PHE A 529 14.27 9.67 -6.55
C PHE A 529 15.61 8.98 -6.34
N ASP A 530 16.27 9.30 -5.24
CA ASP A 530 17.43 8.54 -4.79
C ASP A 530 16.98 7.23 -4.12
N GLN A 531 16.58 6.26 -4.96
CA GLN A 531 16.12 4.94 -4.53
C GLN A 531 16.59 3.85 -5.49
N TRP A 532 16.64 2.62 -5.02
CA TRP A 532 16.82 1.46 -5.88
C TRP A 532 15.59 1.25 -6.76
N GLN A 533 15.79 1.18 -8.09
CA GLN A 533 14.69 1.18 -9.07
C GLN A 533 14.24 -0.23 -9.50
N GLY A 534 14.84 -1.28 -8.95
CA GLY A 534 14.44 -2.68 -9.21
C GLY A 534 14.50 -3.07 -10.68
N SER A 535 13.43 -3.66 -11.20
CA SER A 535 13.34 -4.15 -12.59
C SER A 535 13.54 -3.04 -13.64
N SER A 536 13.19 -1.79 -13.33
CA SER A 536 13.43 -0.66 -14.24
C SER A 536 14.93 -0.43 -14.44
N LEU A 537 15.74 -0.49 -13.36
CA LEU A 537 17.20 -0.37 -13.45
C LEU A 537 17.81 -1.50 -14.29
N PHE A 538 17.31 -2.73 -14.15
CA PHE A 538 17.76 -3.86 -14.96
C PHE A 538 17.41 -3.67 -16.44
N PHE A 539 16.18 -3.19 -16.72
CA PHE A 539 15.76 -2.92 -18.08
C PHE A 539 16.61 -1.81 -18.73
N ASP A 540 16.84 -0.71 -18.01
CA ASP A 540 17.68 0.38 -18.51
C ASP A 540 19.12 -0.08 -18.77
N ASN A 541 19.68 -0.92 -17.88
CA ASN A 541 21.01 -1.52 -18.09
C ASN A 541 21.03 -2.48 -19.29
N MET A 542 19.95 -3.23 -19.54
CA MET A 542 19.84 -4.08 -20.73
C MET A 542 19.92 -3.26 -22.02
N LEU A 543 19.41 -2.02 -22.02
CA LEU A 543 19.46 -1.13 -23.18
C LEU A 543 20.85 -0.50 -23.40
N LEU A 544 21.76 -0.56 -22.43
CA LEU A 544 23.12 -0.07 -22.54
C LEU A 544 24.09 -1.06 -23.20
N ASP A 545 23.72 -2.34 -23.26
CA ASP A 545 24.48 -3.41 -23.94
C ASP A 545 24.23 -3.46 -25.45
#